data_fd056826c3503e08851e267a343b891f
#
_entry.id   fd056826c3503e08851e267a343b891f
#
_cell.length_a   1.000
_cell.length_b   1.000
_cell.length_c   1.000
_cell.angle_alpha   90.00
_cell.angle_beta   90.00
_cell.angle_gamma   90.00
#
_symmetry.space_group_name_H-M   'P 1'
#
loop_
_entity.id
_entity.type
_entity.pdbx_description
1 polymer ?
#
loop_
_entity_poly.entity_id
_entity_poly.type
_entity_poly.pdbx_seq_one_letter_code
_entity_poly.pdbx_strand_id
1 'polypeptide(L)'
;MSGKLPDDVVAALGLTRRIVTPPPASAAPPKGESAKSSPVAAKADPGEGALSLLGVLQREARLVDFLMEDIAPYSDEQVGAAVRSIHENSRKTLERLFELAPVVDGVEGTVTNLASSGINAKDTARVKLMGKVPADGKVESGVLQHRGWMVKKAELPPVGAAEKARIIAPAEIEVE
;
A
#
# COMPACT_ATOMS: atom_id res chain seq x y z
N MET A 1 -21.13 36.84 -15.41
CA MET A 1 -21.47 36.55 -16.82
C MET A 1 -21.64 35.05 -16.96
N SER A 2 -22.89 34.57 -17.06
CA SER A 2 -23.18 33.14 -17.16
C SER A 2 -23.12 32.73 -18.64
N GLY A 3 -22.02 32.06 -19.02
CA GLY A 3 -21.80 31.61 -20.38
C GLY A 3 -22.64 30.35 -20.67
N LYS A 4 -23.82 30.53 -21.26
CA LYS A 4 -24.56 29.43 -21.90
C LYS A 4 -23.99 29.23 -23.29
N LEU A 5 -23.59 27.98 -23.60
CA LEU A 5 -23.21 27.59 -24.96
C LEU A 5 -24.43 27.70 -25.88
N PRO A 6 -24.27 28.23 -27.12
CA PRO A 6 -25.32 28.26 -28.15
C PRO A 6 -25.77 26.84 -28.52
N ASP A 7 -27.04 26.71 -28.92
CA ASP A 7 -27.69 25.40 -29.15
C ASP A 7 -27.11 24.66 -30.39
N ASP A 8 -26.55 25.37 -31.35
CA ASP A 8 -25.84 24.82 -32.49
C ASP A 8 -24.52 24.13 -32.10
N VAL A 9 -23.81 24.66 -31.10
CA VAL A 9 -22.58 24.06 -30.58
C VAL A 9 -22.89 22.81 -29.77
N VAL A 10 -24.01 22.81 -29.02
CA VAL A 10 -24.46 21.64 -28.23
C VAL A 10 -24.82 20.46 -29.16
N ALA A 11 -25.46 20.74 -30.29
CA ALA A 11 -25.81 19.73 -31.28
C ALA A 11 -24.58 19.16 -32.02
N ALA A 12 -23.60 20.00 -32.35
CA ALA A 12 -22.37 19.57 -33.01
C ALA A 12 -21.47 18.68 -32.12
N LEU A 13 -21.58 18.83 -30.81
CA LEU A 13 -20.83 18.04 -29.81
C LEU A 13 -21.58 16.81 -29.32
N GLY A 14 -22.78 16.50 -29.84
CA GLY A 14 -23.58 15.34 -29.41
C GLY A 14 -24.07 15.38 -27.95
N LEU A 15 -24.14 16.60 -27.38
CA LEU A 15 -24.55 16.78 -25.96
C LEU A 15 -26.08 16.96 -25.89
N THR A 16 -26.75 16.12 -25.12
CA THR A 16 -28.19 16.23 -24.82
C THR A 16 -28.40 17.05 -23.56
N ARG A 17 -29.12 18.16 -23.66
CA ARG A 17 -29.50 18.99 -22.52
C ARG A 17 -30.58 18.28 -21.71
N ARG A 18 -30.29 17.90 -20.48
CA ARG A 18 -31.26 17.33 -19.56
C ARG A 18 -32.17 18.45 -19.03
N ILE A 19 -33.43 18.44 -19.47
CA ILE A 19 -34.47 19.35 -18.94
C ILE A 19 -34.87 18.76 -17.55
N VAL A 20 -34.54 19.47 -16.49
CA VAL A 20 -35.02 19.16 -15.13
C VAL A 20 -36.35 19.87 -14.94
N THR A 21 -37.45 19.15 -15.06
CA THR A 21 -38.78 19.62 -14.63
C THR A 21 -38.88 19.51 -13.10
N PRO A 22 -39.30 20.56 -12.39
CA PRO A 22 -39.53 20.47 -10.96
C PRO A 22 -40.79 19.64 -10.67
N PRO A 23 -40.80 18.76 -9.63
CA PRO A 23 -41.96 18.01 -9.24
C PRO A 23 -42.96 18.88 -8.47
N PRO A 24 -44.31 18.60 -8.55
CA PRO A 24 -45.31 19.31 -7.78
C PRO A 24 -45.25 18.97 -6.29
N ALA A 25 -45.50 19.99 -5.47
CA ALA A 25 -45.54 19.90 -4.04
C ALA A 25 -46.76 19.12 -3.54
N SER A 26 -46.57 18.46 -2.40
CA SER A 26 -47.56 17.98 -1.43
C SER A 26 -47.65 16.46 -1.28
N ALA A 27 -47.13 15.97 -0.18
CA ALA A 27 -47.86 15.30 0.92
C ALA A 27 -46.86 14.82 1.99
N ALA A 28 -47.18 15.03 3.25
CA ALA A 28 -46.36 14.75 4.43
C ALA A 28 -46.23 13.22 4.73
N PRO A 29 -45.34 12.81 5.65
CA PRO A 29 -44.62 11.53 5.63
C PRO A 29 -45.30 10.42 6.44
N PRO A 30 -44.99 9.15 6.18
CA PRO A 30 -44.97 8.14 7.22
C PRO A 30 -43.55 7.96 7.78
N LYS A 31 -43.43 7.97 9.09
CA LYS A 31 -42.32 7.48 9.88
C LYS A 31 -42.04 6.02 9.53
N GLY A 32 -40.81 5.69 9.32
CA GLY A 32 -40.41 4.30 9.25
C GLY A 32 -38.96 4.13 8.78
N GLU A 33 -38.13 3.68 9.70
CA GLU A 33 -36.87 2.97 9.54
C GLU A 33 -35.66 3.66 8.87
N SER A 34 -34.83 4.11 9.78
CA SER A 34 -33.42 4.41 9.53
C SER A 34 -32.71 3.20 8.94
N ALA A 35 -32.68 3.10 7.61
CA ALA A 35 -31.69 2.26 6.94
C ALA A 35 -30.32 2.89 7.17
N LYS A 36 -29.53 2.27 8.05
CA LYS A 36 -28.09 2.53 8.19
C LYS A 36 -27.48 2.33 6.81
N SER A 37 -27.20 3.42 6.11
CA SER A 37 -26.32 3.40 4.96
C SER A 37 -24.95 2.97 5.48
N SER A 38 -24.58 1.71 5.21
CA SER A 38 -23.20 1.26 5.36
C SER A 38 -22.31 2.22 4.55
N PRO A 39 -21.22 2.72 5.11
CA PRO A 39 -20.29 3.54 4.33
C PRO A 39 -19.80 2.66 3.18
N VAL A 40 -20.11 3.07 1.96
CA VAL A 40 -19.46 2.54 0.76
C VAL A 40 -17.98 2.78 0.99
N ALA A 41 -17.22 1.71 1.20
CA ALA A 41 -15.79 1.78 1.33
C ALA A 41 -15.26 2.47 0.06
N ALA A 42 -14.86 3.72 0.20
CA ALA A 42 -14.14 4.43 -0.85
C ALA A 42 -12.99 3.51 -1.28
N LYS A 43 -12.84 3.25 -2.58
CA LYS A 43 -11.69 2.50 -3.09
C LYS A 43 -10.45 3.27 -2.64
N ALA A 44 -9.72 2.70 -1.66
CA ALA A 44 -8.48 3.27 -1.19
C ALA A 44 -7.53 3.39 -2.40
N ASP A 45 -7.02 4.58 -2.63
CA ASP A 45 -5.97 4.78 -3.63
C ASP A 45 -4.74 3.99 -3.17
N PRO A 46 -4.21 3.04 -3.98
CA PRO A 46 -3.01 2.29 -3.63
C PRO A 46 -1.81 3.18 -3.27
N GLY A 47 -1.76 4.40 -3.82
CA GLY A 47 -0.74 5.40 -3.51
C GLY A 47 -0.83 5.94 -2.08
N GLU A 48 -2.02 6.04 -1.50
CA GLU A 48 -2.19 6.55 -0.14
C GLU A 48 -1.50 5.66 0.90
N GLY A 49 -1.65 4.34 0.79
CA GLY A 49 -0.98 3.40 1.68
C GLY A 49 0.56 3.49 1.58
N ALA A 50 1.07 3.62 0.38
CA ALA A 50 2.51 3.77 0.13
C ALA A 50 3.06 5.08 0.73
N LEU A 51 2.36 6.20 0.53
CA LEU A 51 2.74 7.49 1.10
C LEU A 51 2.67 7.48 2.63
N SER A 52 1.64 6.84 3.21
CA SER A 52 1.52 6.66 4.65
C SER A 52 2.71 5.89 5.23
N LEU A 53 3.06 4.75 4.64
CA LEU A 53 4.20 3.95 5.08
C LEU A 53 5.51 4.71 4.94
N LEU A 54 5.75 5.35 3.79
CA LEU A 54 6.97 6.12 3.55
C LEU A 54 7.11 7.27 4.55
N GLY A 55 6.02 7.99 4.84
CA GLY A 55 6.00 9.07 5.83
C GLY A 55 6.29 8.58 7.26
N VAL A 56 5.79 7.39 7.64
CA VAL A 56 6.11 6.79 8.95
C VAL A 56 7.58 6.38 9.01
N LEU A 57 8.10 5.70 7.99
CA LEU A 57 9.51 5.29 7.96
C LEU A 57 10.47 6.48 7.96
N GLN A 58 10.11 7.58 7.28
CA GLN A 58 10.90 8.80 7.32
C GLN A 58 10.89 9.42 8.73
N ARG A 59 9.73 9.56 9.35
CA ARG A 59 9.58 10.21 10.66
C ARG A 59 10.24 9.43 11.79
N GLU A 60 10.13 8.10 11.77
CA GLU A 60 10.58 7.24 12.88
C GLU A 60 11.98 6.67 12.67
N ALA A 61 12.38 6.46 11.42
CA ALA A 61 13.65 5.84 11.08
C ALA A 61 14.59 6.72 10.24
N ARG A 62 14.16 7.90 9.79
CA ARG A 62 14.93 8.78 8.89
C ARG A 62 15.39 8.04 7.61
N LEU A 63 14.57 7.07 7.15
CA LEU A 63 14.97 6.16 6.07
C LEU A 63 15.23 6.91 4.76
N VAL A 64 14.37 7.88 4.41
CA VAL A 64 14.51 8.61 3.14
C VAL A 64 15.73 9.52 3.18
N ASP A 65 15.97 10.21 4.31
CA ASP A 65 17.18 11.03 4.47
C ASP A 65 18.44 10.20 4.23
N PHE A 66 18.53 9.04 4.89
CA PHE A 66 19.68 8.14 4.73
C PHE A 66 19.88 7.64 3.30
N LEU A 67 18.77 7.25 2.62
CA LEU A 67 18.85 6.73 1.26
C LEU A 67 19.18 7.80 0.22
N MET A 68 18.88 9.05 0.52
CA MET A 68 19.16 10.19 -0.39
C MET A 68 20.47 10.90 -0.05
N GLU A 69 21.11 10.55 1.06
CA GLU A 69 22.43 11.08 1.43
C GLU A 69 23.54 10.49 0.57
N ASP A 70 24.51 11.31 0.19
CA ASP A 70 25.76 10.81 -0.41
C ASP A 70 26.67 10.25 0.68
N ILE A 71 26.73 8.92 0.77
CA ILE A 71 27.51 8.22 1.78
C ILE A 71 28.99 8.03 1.41
N ALA A 72 29.41 8.37 0.18
CA ALA A 72 30.79 8.16 -0.28
C ALA A 72 31.88 8.90 0.54
N PRO A 73 31.61 10.10 1.12
CA PRO A 73 32.58 10.80 1.96
C PRO A 73 32.80 10.21 3.35
N TYR A 74 31.92 9.31 3.82
CA TYR A 74 31.94 8.79 5.19
C TYR A 74 32.73 7.50 5.31
N SER A 75 33.30 7.24 6.49
CA SER A 75 33.99 5.97 6.75
C SER A 75 32.99 4.82 6.96
N ASP A 76 33.44 3.58 6.75
CA ASP A 76 32.63 2.37 6.96
C ASP A 76 32.07 2.27 8.39
N GLU A 77 32.83 2.75 9.39
CA GLU A 77 32.38 2.78 10.79
C GLU A 77 31.22 3.74 11.00
N GLN A 78 31.27 4.93 10.38
CA GLN A 78 30.21 5.93 10.46
C GLN A 78 28.95 5.44 9.75
N VAL A 79 29.09 4.91 8.54
CA VAL A 79 28.00 4.30 7.78
C VAL A 79 27.41 3.11 8.55
N GLY A 80 28.26 2.24 9.10
CA GLY A 80 27.85 1.09 9.89
C GLY A 80 27.06 1.47 11.15
N ALA A 81 27.44 2.55 11.83
CA ALA A 81 26.68 3.06 12.99
C ALA A 81 25.29 3.59 12.58
N ALA A 82 25.23 4.39 11.52
CA ALA A 82 23.99 4.91 10.99
C ALA A 82 23.04 3.78 10.53
N VAL A 83 23.55 2.79 9.79
CA VAL A 83 22.79 1.62 9.31
C VAL A 83 22.16 0.86 10.46
N ARG A 84 22.90 0.62 11.57
CA ARG A 84 22.35 -0.10 12.74
C ARG A 84 21.16 0.65 13.36
N SER A 85 21.26 1.95 13.50
CA SER A 85 20.19 2.78 14.04
C SER A 85 18.95 2.76 13.15
N ILE A 86 19.14 2.95 11.84
CA ILE A 86 18.04 2.95 10.86
C ILE A 86 17.39 1.57 10.78
N HIS A 87 18.20 0.49 10.78
CA HIS A 87 17.70 -0.89 10.79
C HIS A 87 16.82 -1.15 12.02
N GLU A 88 17.29 -0.79 13.22
CA GLU A 88 16.55 -1.02 14.45
C GLU A 88 15.22 -0.25 14.46
N ASN A 89 15.25 1.02 14.11
CA ASN A 89 14.06 1.86 14.07
C ASN A 89 13.08 1.41 12.97
N SER A 90 13.57 1.10 11.77
CA SER A 90 12.74 0.58 10.67
C SER A 90 12.10 -0.76 11.05
N ARG A 91 12.85 -1.65 11.69
CA ARG A 91 12.34 -2.94 12.15
C ARG A 91 11.22 -2.77 13.17
N LYS A 92 11.42 -1.97 14.21
CA LYS A 92 10.39 -1.67 15.23
C LYS A 92 9.12 -1.08 14.59
N THR A 93 9.31 -0.18 13.64
CA THR A 93 8.20 0.44 12.90
C THR A 93 7.42 -0.60 12.09
N LEU A 94 8.10 -1.48 11.34
CA LEU A 94 7.46 -2.53 10.56
C LEU A 94 6.73 -3.54 11.46
N GLU A 95 7.34 -3.99 12.56
CA GLU A 95 6.73 -4.93 13.51
C GLU A 95 5.48 -4.33 14.19
N ARG A 96 5.43 -3.01 14.36
CA ARG A 96 4.26 -2.31 14.90
C ARG A 96 3.13 -2.16 13.88
N LEU A 97 3.49 -1.89 12.61
CA LEU A 97 2.50 -1.63 11.55
C LEU A 97 1.99 -2.89 10.86
N PHE A 98 2.76 -3.97 10.90
CA PHE A 98 2.46 -5.19 10.16
C PHE A 98 2.65 -6.44 11.01
N GLU A 99 1.69 -7.34 10.93
CA GLU A 99 1.90 -8.72 11.37
C GLU A 99 2.56 -9.49 10.23
N LEU A 100 3.89 -9.60 10.28
CA LEU A 100 4.69 -10.32 9.30
C LEU A 100 4.80 -11.80 9.67
N ALA A 101 4.66 -12.68 8.68
CA ALA A 101 4.82 -14.12 8.85
C ALA A 101 5.58 -14.73 7.65
N PRO A 102 6.22 -15.88 7.83
CA PRO A 102 6.78 -16.60 6.69
C PRO A 102 5.66 -17.14 5.79
N VAL A 103 5.92 -17.21 4.48
CA VAL A 103 5.03 -17.89 3.51
C VAL A 103 5.10 -19.39 3.69
N VAL A 104 6.31 -19.90 3.99
CA VAL A 104 6.59 -21.31 4.24
C VAL A 104 7.13 -21.47 5.64
N ASP A 105 6.47 -22.30 6.43
CA ASP A 105 6.97 -22.67 7.76
C ASP A 105 8.02 -23.78 7.63
N GLY A 106 9.26 -23.47 7.95
CA GLY A 106 10.39 -24.40 7.79
C GLY A 106 11.73 -23.73 8.09
N VAL A 107 12.79 -24.49 8.05
CA VAL A 107 14.17 -24.03 8.26
C VAL A 107 14.86 -23.87 6.89
N GLU A 108 15.39 -22.69 6.62
CA GLU A 108 16.14 -22.44 5.40
C GLU A 108 17.38 -23.34 5.33
N GLY A 109 17.72 -23.83 4.13
CA GLY A 109 18.77 -24.82 3.89
C GLY A 109 18.33 -26.27 4.08
N THR A 110 17.10 -26.55 4.53
CA THR A 110 16.60 -27.91 4.72
C THR A 110 15.64 -28.34 3.62
N VAL A 111 15.49 -29.66 3.45
CA VAL A 111 14.51 -30.24 2.51
C VAL A 111 13.11 -30.03 3.06
N THR A 112 12.27 -29.42 2.26
CA THR A 112 10.86 -29.17 2.55
C THR A 112 9.98 -29.91 1.57
N ASN A 113 8.98 -30.63 2.05
CA ASN A 113 7.95 -31.22 1.22
C ASN A 113 6.83 -30.19 1.00
N LEU A 114 6.54 -29.89 -0.26
CA LEU A 114 5.59 -28.84 -0.62
C LEU A 114 4.17 -29.18 -0.20
N ALA A 115 3.76 -30.43 -0.37
CA ALA A 115 2.40 -30.87 -0.04
C ALA A 115 2.13 -30.79 1.47
N SER A 116 3.07 -31.26 2.31
CA SER A 116 2.92 -31.22 3.77
C SER A 116 3.02 -29.79 4.32
N SER A 117 3.68 -28.89 3.60
CA SER A 117 3.78 -27.46 3.96
C SER A 117 2.58 -26.64 3.48
N GLY A 118 1.55 -27.28 2.92
CA GLY A 118 0.36 -26.60 2.38
C GLY A 118 0.65 -25.71 1.17
N ILE A 119 1.73 -26.00 0.44
CA ILE A 119 2.20 -25.19 -0.68
C ILE A 119 1.78 -25.85 -2.00
N ASN A 120 1.11 -25.08 -2.84
CA ASN A 120 0.89 -25.46 -4.22
C ASN A 120 2.06 -24.95 -5.08
N ALA A 121 2.83 -25.88 -5.66
CA ALA A 121 3.96 -25.57 -6.55
C ALA A 121 3.58 -24.69 -7.77
N LYS A 122 2.29 -24.67 -8.15
CA LYS A 122 1.76 -23.84 -9.25
C LYS A 122 1.35 -22.42 -8.81
N ASP A 123 1.33 -22.15 -7.53
CA ASP A 123 1.02 -20.81 -7.01
C ASP A 123 2.26 -19.93 -7.05
N THR A 124 2.50 -19.30 -8.19
CA THR A 124 3.67 -18.45 -8.44
C THR A 124 3.68 -17.17 -7.61
N ALA A 125 2.56 -16.78 -7.00
CA ALA A 125 2.51 -15.67 -6.07
C ALA A 125 3.13 -16.02 -4.71
N ARG A 126 3.07 -17.30 -4.32
CA ARG A 126 3.58 -17.78 -3.03
C ARG A 126 4.93 -18.47 -3.14
N VAL A 127 5.21 -19.15 -4.26
CA VAL A 127 6.42 -19.99 -4.41
C VAL A 127 7.08 -19.73 -5.74
N LYS A 128 8.38 -19.49 -5.70
CA LYS A 128 9.24 -19.47 -6.87
C LYS A 128 10.12 -20.72 -6.86
N LEU A 129 9.86 -21.64 -7.79
CA LEU A 129 10.72 -22.80 -8.00
C LEU A 129 11.98 -22.41 -8.76
N MET A 130 13.13 -22.92 -8.34
CA MET A 130 14.43 -22.66 -8.97
C MET A 130 15.14 -23.98 -9.26
N GLY A 131 16.04 -23.98 -10.29
CA GLY A 131 16.78 -25.16 -10.70
C GLY A 131 16.06 -25.99 -11.77
N LYS A 132 16.22 -27.31 -11.73
CA LYS A 132 15.65 -28.24 -12.73
C LYS A 132 14.19 -28.55 -12.36
N VAL A 133 13.27 -27.68 -12.79
CA VAL A 133 11.82 -27.88 -12.59
C VAL A 133 11.29 -28.77 -13.69
N PRO A 134 10.58 -29.90 -13.37
CA PRO A 134 9.94 -30.75 -14.36
C PRO A 134 8.94 -29.97 -15.23
N ALA A 135 8.83 -30.33 -16.52
CA ALA A 135 7.95 -29.62 -17.45
C ALA A 135 6.45 -29.72 -17.08
N ASP A 136 6.04 -30.78 -16.34
CA ASP A 136 4.69 -30.96 -15.82
C ASP A 136 4.43 -30.12 -14.54
N GLY A 137 5.47 -29.46 -14.01
CA GLY A 137 5.41 -28.63 -12.81
C GLY A 137 5.14 -29.41 -11.52
N LYS A 138 5.27 -30.73 -11.54
CA LYS A 138 5.09 -31.56 -10.36
C LYS A 138 6.37 -31.62 -9.57
N VAL A 139 6.44 -30.89 -8.48
CA VAL A 139 7.55 -30.89 -7.53
C VAL A 139 7.02 -31.29 -6.16
N GLU A 140 7.52 -32.37 -5.62
CA GLU A 140 7.09 -32.88 -4.31
C GLU A 140 7.91 -32.28 -3.17
N SER A 141 9.21 -32.09 -3.40
CA SER A 141 10.11 -31.56 -2.39
C SER A 141 11.26 -30.78 -3.01
N GLY A 142 11.90 -29.92 -2.21
CA GLY A 142 13.07 -29.17 -2.57
C GLY A 142 13.75 -28.56 -1.35
N VAL A 143 14.95 -28.03 -1.52
CA VAL A 143 15.64 -27.30 -0.45
C VAL A 143 15.04 -25.91 -0.33
N LEU A 144 14.53 -25.56 0.86
CA LEU A 144 13.99 -24.24 1.15
C LEU A 144 15.12 -23.22 1.21
N GLN A 145 15.25 -22.39 0.18
CA GLN A 145 16.29 -21.37 0.13
C GLN A 145 15.91 -20.12 0.93
N HIS A 146 14.64 -19.72 0.86
CA HIS A 146 14.10 -18.57 1.56
C HIS A 146 12.61 -18.82 1.89
N ARG A 147 12.23 -18.57 3.14
CA ARG A 147 10.86 -18.82 3.63
C ARG A 147 9.80 -17.90 3.03
N GLY A 148 10.23 -16.80 2.41
CA GLY A 148 9.33 -15.74 1.96
C GLY A 148 8.70 -14.97 3.11
N TRP A 149 8.03 -13.87 2.79
CA TRP A 149 7.31 -13.04 3.74
C TRP A 149 5.89 -12.78 3.28
N MET A 150 4.95 -12.86 4.19
CA MET A 150 3.56 -12.44 3.99
C MET A 150 3.11 -11.50 5.09
N VAL A 151 2.22 -10.58 4.75
CA VAL A 151 1.56 -9.70 5.70
C VAL A 151 0.22 -10.32 6.08
N LYS A 152 0.02 -10.69 7.34
CA LYS A 152 -1.26 -11.17 7.87
C LYS A 152 -2.19 -10.01 8.22
N LYS A 153 -1.63 -8.93 8.76
CA LYS A 153 -2.36 -7.74 9.17
C LYS A 153 -1.53 -6.50 8.88
N ALA A 154 -2.18 -5.43 8.44
CA ALA A 154 -1.56 -4.12 8.23
C ALA A 154 -2.39 -3.06 8.97
N GLU A 155 -1.73 -2.22 9.76
CA GLU A 155 -2.34 -1.11 10.51
C GLU A 155 -1.59 0.19 10.20
N LEU A 156 -1.87 0.75 9.02
CA LEU A 156 -1.29 2.02 8.61
C LEU A 156 -2.12 3.18 9.16
N PRO A 157 -1.48 4.27 9.61
CA PRO A 157 -2.20 5.48 9.99
C PRO A 157 -2.92 6.06 8.76
N PRO A 158 -4.08 6.70 8.96
CA PRO A 158 -4.79 7.35 7.87
C PRO A 158 -3.94 8.46 7.26
N VAL A 159 -4.00 8.57 5.95
CA VAL A 159 -3.33 9.65 5.21
C VAL A 159 -4.15 10.92 5.38
N GLY A 160 -3.49 12.04 5.70
CA GLY A 160 -4.13 13.35 5.75
C GLY A 160 -4.63 13.80 4.37
N ALA A 161 -5.18 15.04 4.29
CA ALA A 161 -5.66 15.59 3.02
C ALA A 161 -4.60 15.43 1.91
N ALA A 162 -5.03 15.01 0.71
CA ALA A 162 -4.19 14.52 -0.39
C ALA A 162 -2.96 15.41 -0.74
N GLU A 163 -3.09 16.73 -0.56
CA GLU A 163 -2.00 17.67 -0.82
C GLU A 163 -0.91 17.61 0.27
N LYS A 164 -1.30 17.43 1.55
CA LYS A 164 -0.38 17.27 2.68
C LYS A 164 0.22 15.88 2.76
N ALA A 165 -0.45 14.88 2.21
CA ALA A 165 0.00 13.50 2.20
C ALA A 165 1.31 13.29 1.40
N ARG A 166 1.62 14.18 0.46
CA ARG A 166 2.84 14.13 -0.35
C ARG A 166 4.07 14.69 0.36
N ILE A 167 3.87 15.42 1.46
CA ILE A 167 4.96 15.95 2.29
C ILE A 167 5.25 14.91 3.38
N ILE A 168 6.25 14.07 3.17
CA ILE A 168 6.64 13.00 4.10
C ILE A 168 7.52 13.50 5.25
N ALA A 169 8.20 14.64 5.05
CA ALA A 169 8.89 15.41 6.08
C ALA A 169 8.83 16.90 5.73
N PRO A 170 8.49 17.79 6.66
CA PRO A 170 8.55 19.23 6.43
C PRO A 170 10.01 19.71 6.34
N ALA A 171 10.22 20.84 5.66
CA ALA A 171 11.49 21.55 5.75
C ALA A 171 11.66 22.14 7.16
N GLU A 172 12.85 22.04 7.71
CA GLU A 172 13.24 22.63 8.99
C GLU A 172 14.05 23.91 8.72
N ILE A 173 13.65 25.03 9.31
CA ILE A 173 14.30 26.34 9.12
C ILE A 173 14.57 26.91 10.51
N GLU A 174 15.85 27.12 10.82
CA GLU A 174 16.26 27.85 12.01
C GLU A 174 16.14 29.37 11.73
N VAL A 175 15.49 30.10 12.65
CA VAL A 175 15.29 31.53 12.57
C VAL A 175 16.13 32.18 13.66
N GLU A 176 17.04 33.12 13.27
CA GLU A 176 17.88 33.89 14.18
C GLU A 176 17.09 35.07 14.81
#